data_83549a6174e427c3fe6fcbd267e73528
#
_entry.id   83549a6174e427c3fe6fcbd267e73528
#
_cell.length_a   1.000
_cell.length_b   1.000
_cell.length_c   1.000
_cell.angle_alpha   90.00
_cell.angle_beta   90.00
_cell.angle_gamma   90.00
#
_symmetry.space_group_name_H-M   'P 1'
#
loop_
_entity.id
_entity.type
_entity.pdbx_description
1 polymer ?
#
loop_
_entity_poly.entity_id
_entity_poly.type
_entity_poly.pdbx_seq_one_letter_code
_entity_poly.pdbx_strand_id
1 'polypeptide(L)'
;MATFVLVHGSWHGAWCWHRVVPELEALGHRVLAPDLPGHGDDATAPAQLTLKAYAECVATVIRGATEPVVLVGHSFAGIVISQVAELVPERISRLVYLAAFLPANGQSLSRLATADRDNPVAYLALHQEWINTRLAWYRD
;
A
#
# COMPACT_ATOMS: atom_id res chain seq x y z
N MET A 1 -15.78 -1.63 17.02
CA MET A 1 -14.47 -2.24 16.74
C MET A 1 -14.41 -2.59 15.26
N ALA A 2 -13.31 -2.32 14.56
CA ALA A 2 -13.09 -2.70 13.16
C ALA A 2 -11.66 -3.20 12.99
N THR A 3 -11.40 -4.00 11.96
CA THR A 3 -10.03 -4.40 11.57
C THR A 3 -9.58 -3.55 10.40
N PHE A 4 -8.47 -2.85 10.56
CA PHE A 4 -7.82 -2.09 9.52
C PHE A 4 -6.67 -2.88 8.92
N VAL A 5 -6.55 -2.86 7.59
CA VAL A 5 -5.36 -3.34 6.87
C VAL A 5 -4.75 -2.14 6.18
N LEU A 6 -3.54 -1.76 6.60
CA LEU A 6 -2.83 -0.57 6.13
C LEU A 6 -1.73 -0.96 5.16
N VAL A 7 -1.88 -0.57 3.89
CA VAL A 7 -0.94 -0.90 2.83
C VAL A 7 -0.10 0.33 2.48
N HIS A 8 1.21 0.20 2.64
CA HIS A 8 2.17 1.29 2.43
C HIS A 8 2.40 1.60 0.94
N GLY A 9 2.93 2.79 0.66
CA GLY A 9 3.32 3.23 -0.68
C GLY A 9 4.66 2.68 -1.15
N SER A 10 5.09 3.11 -2.35
CA SER A 10 6.41 2.77 -2.90
C SER A 10 7.52 3.19 -1.94
N TRP A 11 8.61 2.43 -1.92
CA TRP A 11 9.83 2.66 -1.13
C TRP A 11 9.63 2.69 0.40
N HIS A 12 8.45 2.35 0.88
CA HIS A 12 8.12 2.24 2.30
C HIS A 12 8.04 0.76 2.71
N GLY A 13 7.67 0.55 3.94
CA GLY A 13 7.31 -0.72 4.53
C GLY A 13 6.25 -0.48 5.62
N ALA A 14 5.86 -1.52 6.32
CA ALA A 14 4.91 -1.45 7.44
C ALA A 14 5.32 -0.41 8.50
N TRP A 15 6.61 -0.16 8.65
CA TRP A 15 7.17 0.81 9.58
C TRP A 15 6.63 2.24 9.39
N CYS A 16 6.20 2.63 8.18
CA CYS A 16 5.65 3.98 7.95
C CYS A 16 4.36 4.25 8.74
N TRP A 17 3.70 3.21 9.19
CA TRP A 17 2.47 3.28 9.98
C TRP A 17 2.69 3.35 11.50
N HIS A 18 3.95 3.42 11.98
CA HIS A 18 4.31 3.34 13.39
C HIS A 18 3.61 4.35 14.31
N ARG A 19 3.17 5.49 13.76
CA ARG A 19 2.38 6.49 14.51
C ARG A 19 0.87 6.30 14.38
N VAL A 20 0.42 5.71 13.27
CA VAL A 20 -1.02 5.53 13.01
C VAL A 20 -1.56 4.29 13.71
N VAL A 21 -0.77 3.22 13.75
CA VAL A 21 -1.17 1.95 14.38
C VAL A 21 -1.58 2.16 15.84
N PRO A 22 -0.75 2.74 16.74
CA PRO A 22 -1.13 2.91 18.13
C PRO A 22 -2.36 3.81 18.34
N GLU A 23 -2.58 4.79 17.48
CA GLU A 23 -3.76 5.66 17.55
C GLU A 23 -5.05 4.89 17.23
N LEU A 24 -5.04 4.06 16.19
CA LEU A 24 -6.18 3.22 15.85
C LEU A 24 -6.44 2.16 16.92
N GLU A 25 -5.40 1.57 17.48
CA GLU A 25 -5.49 0.59 18.55
C GLU A 25 -6.03 1.20 19.84
N ALA A 26 -5.62 2.44 20.18
CA ALA A 26 -6.14 3.19 21.32
C ALA A 26 -7.65 3.49 21.18
N LEU A 27 -8.16 3.59 19.95
CA LEU A 27 -9.58 3.72 19.64
C LEU A 27 -10.33 2.38 19.65
N GLY A 28 -9.66 1.29 20.01
CA GLY A 28 -10.25 -0.05 20.13
C GLY A 28 -10.36 -0.79 18.80
N HIS A 29 -9.60 -0.40 17.78
CA HIS A 29 -9.54 -1.11 16.51
C HIS A 29 -8.39 -2.12 16.49
N ARG A 30 -8.50 -3.14 15.63
CA ARG A 30 -7.40 -4.03 15.28
C ARG A 30 -6.70 -3.51 14.03
N VAL A 31 -5.37 -3.53 14.02
CA VAL A 31 -4.59 -3.05 12.88
C VAL A 31 -3.62 -4.12 12.39
N LEU A 32 -3.58 -4.31 11.08
CA LEU A 32 -2.64 -5.16 10.37
C LEU A 32 -1.93 -4.29 9.34
N ALA A 33 -0.62 -4.28 9.37
CA ALA A 33 0.20 -3.51 8.44
C ALA A 33 1.29 -4.42 7.85
N PRO A 34 1.00 -5.13 6.76
CA PRO A 34 1.99 -6.00 6.12
C PRO A 34 3.06 -5.20 5.38
N ASP A 35 4.27 -5.75 5.32
CA ASP A 35 5.23 -5.40 4.28
C ASP A 35 4.78 -6.03 2.97
N LEU A 36 4.80 -5.24 1.90
CA LEU A 36 4.61 -5.76 0.55
C LEU A 36 5.86 -6.54 0.11
N PRO A 37 5.74 -7.54 -0.79
CA PRO A 37 6.88 -8.25 -1.33
C PRO A 37 8.00 -7.30 -1.80
N GLY A 38 9.24 -7.57 -1.38
CA GLY A 38 10.42 -6.75 -1.67
C GLY A 38 10.47 -5.39 -0.99
N HIS A 39 9.65 -5.13 0.04
CA HIS A 39 9.62 -3.90 0.82
C HIS A 39 9.75 -4.20 2.32
N GLY A 40 10.19 -3.19 3.08
CA GLY A 40 10.40 -3.36 4.52
C GLY A 40 11.39 -4.48 4.81
N ASP A 41 10.96 -5.46 5.60
CA ASP A 41 11.76 -6.64 5.97
C ASP A 41 11.56 -7.83 5.01
N ASP A 42 10.68 -7.70 4.00
CA ASP A 42 10.47 -8.75 2.99
C ASP A 42 11.60 -8.79 1.97
N ALA A 43 12.22 -9.96 1.82
CA ALA A 43 13.39 -10.18 0.96
C ALA A 43 13.05 -10.74 -0.44
N THR A 44 11.81 -10.62 -0.89
CA THR A 44 11.39 -11.09 -2.22
C THR A 44 12.22 -10.43 -3.32
N ALA A 45 12.79 -11.24 -4.20
CA ALA A 45 13.67 -10.76 -5.26
C ALA A 45 12.91 -9.86 -6.25
N PRO A 46 13.54 -8.79 -6.78
CA PRO A 46 12.90 -7.85 -7.71
C PRO A 46 12.22 -8.50 -8.92
N ALA A 47 12.78 -9.57 -9.44
CA ALA A 47 12.22 -10.31 -10.59
C ALA A 47 10.85 -10.96 -10.31
N GLN A 48 10.47 -11.10 -9.05
CA GLN A 48 9.20 -11.70 -8.61
C GLN A 48 8.15 -10.64 -8.26
N LEU A 49 8.50 -9.35 -8.27
CA LEU A 49 7.61 -8.26 -7.90
C LEU A 49 6.63 -7.97 -9.04
N THR A 50 5.38 -8.29 -8.80
CA THR A 50 4.27 -8.03 -9.72
C THR A 50 3.08 -7.47 -8.95
N LEU A 51 2.18 -6.77 -9.62
CA LEU A 51 0.92 -6.32 -9.01
C LEU A 51 0.14 -7.50 -8.42
N LYS A 52 0.15 -8.64 -9.10
CA LYS A 52 -0.47 -9.88 -8.61
C LYS A 52 0.16 -10.34 -7.29
N ALA A 53 1.49 -10.34 -7.19
CA ALA A 53 2.19 -10.74 -5.96
C ALA A 53 1.83 -9.80 -4.79
N TYR A 54 1.81 -8.50 -5.03
CA TYR A 54 1.38 -7.51 -4.04
C TYR A 54 -0.06 -7.74 -3.59
N ALA A 55 -0.98 -7.91 -4.53
CA ALA A 55 -2.39 -8.10 -4.23
C ALA A 55 -2.64 -9.42 -3.47
N GLU A 56 -1.99 -10.53 -3.84
CA GLU A 56 -2.12 -11.81 -3.14
C GLU A 56 -1.53 -11.76 -1.72
N CYS A 57 -0.44 -11.03 -1.50
CA CYS A 57 0.11 -10.81 -0.17
C CYS A 57 -0.95 -10.16 0.73
N VAL A 58 -1.53 -9.04 0.31
CA VAL A 58 -2.56 -8.33 1.07
C VAL A 58 -3.84 -9.16 1.22
N ALA A 59 -4.29 -9.83 0.15
CA ALA A 59 -5.46 -10.71 0.19
C ALA A 59 -5.29 -11.85 1.20
N THR A 60 -4.08 -12.40 1.33
CA THR A 60 -3.76 -13.43 2.32
C THR A 60 -3.94 -12.91 3.74
N VAL A 61 -3.46 -11.70 4.03
CA VAL A 61 -3.66 -11.05 5.33
C VAL A 61 -5.16 -10.85 5.61
N ILE A 62 -5.93 -10.39 4.61
CA ILE A 62 -7.38 -10.15 4.74
C ILE A 62 -8.13 -11.46 4.98
N ARG A 63 -7.79 -12.55 4.29
CA ARG A 63 -8.41 -13.86 4.50
C ARG A 63 -8.22 -14.40 5.93
N GLY A 64 -7.12 -14.02 6.59
CA GLY A 64 -6.85 -14.35 7.99
C GLY A 64 -7.62 -13.50 9.02
N ALA A 65 -8.31 -12.45 8.60
CA ALA A 65 -9.15 -11.67 9.49
C ALA A 65 -10.48 -12.39 9.76
N THR A 66 -11.08 -12.19 10.94
CA THR A 66 -12.36 -12.81 11.30
C THR A 66 -13.56 -12.10 10.68
N GLU A 67 -13.44 -10.79 10.46
CA GLU A 67 -14.50 -9.91 9.96
C GLU A 67 -14.02 -9.17 8.70
N PRO A 68 -14.96 -8.65 7.86
CA PRO A 68 -14.59 -7.78 6.75
C PRO A 68 -13.81 -6.55 7.23
N VAL A 69 -12.74 -6.23 6.52
CA VAL A 69 -11.77 -5.21 6.92
C VAL A 69 -12.03 -3.84 6.29
N VAL A 70 -11.51 -2.80 6.91
CA VAL A 70 -11.28 -1.49 6.28
C VAL A 70 -9.88 -1.55 5.64
N LEU A 71 -9.82 -1.57 4.31
CA LEU A 71 -8.57 -1.66 3.56
C LEU A 71 -8.11 -0.25 3.15
N VAL A 72 -6.95 0.16 3.64
CA VAL A 72 -6.36 1.49 3.41
C VAL A 72 -5.12 1.35 2.55
N GLY A 73 -5.03 2.10 1.46
CA GLY A 73 -3.83 2.16 0.62
C GLY A 73 -3.31 3.58 0.49
N HIS A 74 -2.01 3.75 0.72
CA HIS A 74 -1.32 5.03 0.55
C HIS A 74 -0.56 5.08 -0.78
N SER A 75 -0.69 6.18 -1.53
CA SER A 75 0.09 6.42 -2.74
C SER A 75 -0.03 5.29 -3.78
N PHE A 76 1.07 4.62 -4.15
CA PHE A 76 1.10 3.44 -5.02
C PHE A 76 0.13 2.34 -4.58
N ALA A 77 -0.04 2.15 -3.28
CA ALA A 77 -0.92 1.10 -2.77
C ALA A 77 -2.39 1.27 -3.19
N GLY A 78 -2.80 2.42 -3.70
CA GLY A 78 -4.12 2.58 -4.31
C GLY A 78 -4.36 1.60 -5.45
N ILE A 79 -3.34 1.33 -6.26
CA ILE A 79 -3.41 0.32 -7.34
C ILE A 79 -3.48 -1.10 -6.75
N VAL A 80 -2.70 -1.36 -5.70
CA VAL A 80 -2.70 -2.66 -5.03
C VAL A 80 -4.06 -2.97 -4.42
N ILE A 81 -4.63 -2.05 -3.62
CA ILE A 81 -5.92 -2.27 -2.97
C ILE A 81 -7.08 -2.37 -3.95
N SER A 82 -7.00 -1.69 -5.10
CA SER A 82 -7.97 -1.87 -6.20
C SER A 82 -7.94 -3.29 -6.72
N GLN A 83 -6.75 -3.87 -6.95
CA GLN A 83 -6.62 -5.26 -7.38
C GLN A 83 -7.04 -6.25 -6.29
N VAL A 84 -6.78 -5.96 -5.02
CA VAL A 84 -7.24 -6.78 -3.88
C VAL A 84 -8.76 -6.82 -3.81
N ALA A 85 -9.42 -5.70 -4.10
CA ALA A 85 -10.88 -5.63 -4.10
C ALA A 85 -11.54 -6.55 -5.14
N GLU A 86 -10.84 -6.84 -6.26
CA GLU A 86 -11.30 -7.84 -7.24
C GLU A 86 -11.09 -9.28 -6.77
N LEU A 87 -10.11 -9.52 -5.88
CA LEU A 87 -9.77 -10.87 -5.40
C LEU A 87 -10.64 -11.33 -4.23
N VAL A 88 -10.98 -10.41 -3.31
CA VAL A 88 -11.67 -10.71 -2.05
C VAL A 88 -12.72 -9.65 -1.70
N PRO A 89 -13.64 -9.29 -2.61
CA PRO A 89 -14.57 -8.18 -2.41
C PRO A 89 -15.45 -8.36 -1.17
N GLU A 90 -15.87 -9.60 -0.86
CA GLU A 90 -16.71 -9.94 0.28
C GLU A 90 -15.99 -9.78 1.64
N ARG A 91 -14.67 -9.68 1.62
CA ARG A 91 -13.83 -9.51 2.81
C ARG A 91 -13.48 -8.06 3.10
N ILE A 92 -13.97 -7.10 2.31
CA ILE A 92 -13.68 -5.69 2.41
C ILE A 92 -14.96 -4.92 2.69
N SER A 93 -15.03 -4.29 3.86
CA SER A 93 -16.15 -3.42 4.24
C SER A 93 -16.01 -2.02 3.67
N ARG A 94 -14.78 -1.53 3.53
CA ARG A 94 -14.46 -0.19 2.96
C ARG A 94 -13.09 -0.19 2.32
N LEU A 95 -12.97 0.56 1.20
CA LEU A 95 -11.70 0.94 0.59
C LEU A 95 -11.41 2.40 0.90
N VAL A 96 -10.20 2.69 1.36
CA VAL A 96 -9.74 4.05 1.67
C VAL A 96 -8.47 4.34 0.87
N TYR A 97 -8.56 5.32 -0.01
CA TYR A 97 -7.45 5.82 -0.82
C TYR A 97 -6.85 7.04 -0.12
N LEU A 98 -5.77 6.83 0.63
CA LEU A 98 -5.07 7.87 1.38
C LEU A 98 -4.01 8.51 0.48
N ALA A 99 -4.29 9.70 -0.09
CA ALA A 99 -3.41 10.35 -1.06
C ALA A 99 -2.85 9.35 -2.08
N ALA A 100 -3.74 8.53 -2.66
CA ALA A 100 -3.39 7.34 -3.42
C ALA A 100 -3.90 7.38 -4.85
N PHE A 101 -3.25 6.64 -5.73
CA PHE A 101 -3.70 6.45 -7.10
C PHE A 101 -4.98 5.61 -7.16
N LEU A 102 -5.98 6.14 -7.85
CA LEU A 102 -7.23 5.42 -8.13
C LEU A 102 -7.28 5.06 -9.63
N PRO A 103 -6.91 3.83 -10.00
CA PRO A 103 -6.87 3.42 -11.40
C PRO A 103 -8.25 3.11 -11.93
N ALA A 104 -8.49 3.43 -13.20
CA ALA A 104 -9.51 2.76 -13.99
C ALA A 104 -8.98 1.41 -14.52
N ASN A 105 -9.89 0.56 -14.99
CA ASN A 105 -9.50 -0.74 -15.53
C ASN A 105 -8.44 -0.61 -16.64
N GLY A 106 -7.36 -1.41 -16.55
CA GLY A 106 -6.26 -1.42 -17.48
C GLY A 106 -5.23 -0.27 -17.33
N GLN A 107 -5.39 0.61 -16.33
CA GLN A 107 -4.40 1.63 -16.03
C GLN A 107 -3.27 1.10 -15.15
N SER A 108 -2.06 1.60 -15.38
CA SER A 108 -0.88 1.34 -14.55
C SER A 108 -0.45 2.60 -13.80
N LEU A 109 0.32 2.42 -12.72
CA LEU A 109 0.94 3.53 -11.97
C LEU A 109 1.72 4.45 -12.89
N SER A 110 2.54 3.89 -13.78
CA SER A 110 3.34 4.66 -14.73
C SER A 110 2.50 5.55 -15.62
N ARG A 111 1.39 5.03 -16.15
CA ARG A 111 0.46 5.83 -16.99
C ARG A 111 -0.22 6.94 -16.20
N LEU A 112 -0.65 6.67 -14.98
CA LEU A 112 -1.29 7.68 -14.12
C LEU A 112 -0.29 8.76 -13.71
N ALA A 113 0.92 8.37 -13.32
CA ALA A 113 1.96 9.31 -12.92
C ALA A 113 2.43 10.21 -14.08
N THR A 114 2.48 9.68 -15.31
CA THR A 114 2.90 10.47 -16.49
C THR A 114 1.77 11.31 -17.09
N ALA A 115 0.53 10.98 -16.82
CA ALA A 115 -0.63 11.76 -17.30
C ALA A 115 -0.78 13.09 -16.55
N ASP A 116 -0.36 13.15 -15.32
CA ASP A 116 -0.38 14.35 -14.48
C ASP A 116 0.98 15.06 -14.56
N ARG A 117 1.15 15.92 -15.57
CA ARG A 117 2.40 16.61 -15.85
C ARG A 117 2.81 17.61 -14.76
N ASP A 118 1.87 18.06 -13.97
CA ASP A 118 2.08 19.03 -12.88
C ASP A 118 2.31 18.33 -11.53
N ASN A 119 2.25 16.99 -11.50
CA ASN A 119 2.41 16.22 -10.27
C ASN A 119 3.89 16.03 -9.94
N PRO A 120 4.38 16.61 -8.84
CA PRO A 120 5.77 16.42 -8.41
C PRO A 120 6.13 14.97 -8.11
N VAL A 121 5.14 14.09 -7.86
CA VAL A 121 5.35 12.65 -7.65
C VAL A 121 5.78 11.96 -8.95
N ALA A 122 5.30 12.40 -10.11
CA ALA A 122 5.78 11.88 -11.40
C ALA A 122 7.27 12.16 -11.59
N TYR A 123 7.73 13.35 -11.15
CA TYR A 123 9.15 13.70 -11.15
C TYR A 123 9.98 12.84 -10.19
N LEU A 124 9.43 12.52 -9.01
CA LEU A 124 10.08 11.69 -8.00
C LEU A 124 10.24 10.23 -8.46
N ALA A 125 9.27 9.69 -9.20
CA ALA A 125 9.36 8.34 -9.76
C ALA A 125 10.48 8.18 -10.79
N LEU A 126 10.90 9.28 -11.42
CA LEU A 126 11.99 9.30 -12.42
C LEU A 126 13.39 9.48 -11.79
N HIS A 127 13.47 9.83 -10.49
CA HIS A 127 14.73 10.12 -9.81
C HIS A 127 14.94 9.19 -8.59
N GLN A 128 15.10 7.90 -8.87
CA GLN A 128 15.30 6.84 -7.86
C GLN A 128 16.42 7.15 -6.85
N GLU A 129 17.52 7.75 -7.29
CA GLU A 129 18.64 8.12 -6.42
C GLU A 129 18.25 9.18 -5.37
N TRP A 130 17.45 10.16 -5.75
CA TRP A 130 16.99 11.21 -4.85
C TRP A 130 16.08 10.65 -3.74
N ILE A 131 15.24 9.68 -4.09
CA ILE A 131 14.33 9.00 -3.18
C ILE A 131 15.11 8.16 -2.17
N ASN A 132 16.08 7.37 -2.62
CA ASN A 132 16.90 6.52 -1.75
C ASN A 132 17.69 7.36 -0.73
N THR A 133 18.15 8.55 -1.11
CA THR A 133 18.88 9.46 -0.23
C THR A 133 17.97 10.07 0.84
N ARG A 134 16.71 10.36 0.51
CA ARG A 134 15.76 10.95 1.47
C ARG A 134 15.09 9.95 2.39
N LEU A 135 14.89 8.70 1.95
CA LEU A 135 14.32 7.66 2.81
C LEU A 135 15.26 7.25 3.93
N ALA A 136 16.57 7.45 3.80
CA ALA A 136 17.52 7.28 4.90
C ALA A 136 17.18 8.17 6.11
N TRP A 137 16.58 9.34 5.89
CA TRP A 137 16.17 10.30 6.92
C TRP A 137 14.93 9.88 7.73
N TYR A 138 14.14 8.95 7.22
CA TYR A 138 12.93 8.46 7.89
C TYR A 138 13.15 7.17 8.68
N ARG A 139 14.38 6.60 8.61
CA ARG A 139 14.74 5.38 9.34
C ARG A 139 15.36 5.65 10.72
N ASP A 140 15.80 6.86 10.98
CA ASP A 140 16.34 7.35 12.26
C ASP A 140 15.25 8.19 12.99
#